data_8ffa24b1362371695498c40e95e127f0
#
_entry.id   8ffa24b1362371695498c40e95e127f0
#
_cell.length_a   1.000
_cell.length_b   1.000
_cell.length_c   1.000
_cell.angle_alpha   90.00
_cell.angle_beta   90.00
_cell.angle_gamma   90.00
#
_symmetry.space_group_name_H-M   'P 1'
#
loop_
_entity.id
_entity.type
_entity.pdbx_description
1 polymer ?
#
loop_
_entity_poly.entity_id
_entity_poly.type
_entity_poly.pdbx_seq_one_letter_code
_entity_poly.pdbx_strand_id
1 'polypeptide(L)'
;MKLDATDLKILKELQKNSKITNVELSKQIGLSPAPTLGRVQKLEKGDYIQSYHAAVNAPLLGLGFTALIQVSLTRQVKNAISNFIDQIESIDEIVECYQLTGDFDYQLKIIVKDIPAFDHLISEKLSLIEEIGQMQTLVVLSQKKKSFILPLDYQ
;
A
#
# COMPACT_ATOMS: atom_id res chain seq x y z
N MET A 1 -21.04 -8.18 7.31
CA MET A 1 -21.31 -9.45 6.56
C MET A 1 -20.36 -10.52 7.07
N LYS A 2 -20.80 -11.77 7.25
CA LYS A 2 -19.89 -12.88 7.55
C LYS A 2 -19.51 -13.55 6.23
N LEU A 3 -18.20 -13.74 5.98
CA LEU A 3 -17.70 -14.43 4.80
C LEU A 3 -17.97 -15.94 4.92
N ASP A 4 -18.34 -16.59 3.81
CA ASP A 4 -18.38 -18.03 3.69
C ASP A 4 -17.14 -18.59 2.96
N ALA A 5 -17.02 -19.92 2.90
CA ALA A 5 -15.89 -20.58 2.23
C ALA A 5 -15.78 -20.24 0.73
N THR A 6 -16.91 -19.94 0.07
CA THR A 6 -16.93 -19.54 -1.34
C THR A 6 -16.43 -18.11 -1.51
N ASP A 7 -16.81 -17.19 -0.60
CA ASP A 7 -16.32 -15.82 -0.61
C ASP A 7 -14.79 -15.79 -0.42
N LEU A 8 -14.26 -16.61 0.48
CA LEU A 8 -12.81 -16.74 0.68
C LEU A 8 -12.10 -17.31 -0.57
N LYS A 9 -12.71 -18.27 -1.28
CA LYS A 9 -12.16 -18.76 -2.55
C LYS A 9 -12.12 -17.66 -3.62
N ILE A 10 -13.19 -16.86 -3.74
CA ILE A 10 -13.22 -15.71 -4.65
C ILE A 10 -12.08 -14.75 -4.33
N LEU A 11 -11.92 -14.35 -3.07
CA LEU A 11 -10.84 -13.46 -2.65
C LEU A 11 -9.44 -14.04 -2.93
N LYS A 12 -9.24 -15.35 -2.70
CA LYS A 12 -7.98 -16.03 -3.02
C LYS A 12 -7.63 -15.98 -4.51
N GLU A 13 -8.61 -16.21 -5.39
CA GLU A 13 -8.37 -16.18 -6.84
C GLU A 13 -8.17 -14.76 -7.36
N LEU A 14 -8.95 -13.79 -6.88
CA LEU A 14 -8.80 -12.38 -7.27
C LEU A 14 -7.46 -11.78 -6.81
N GLN A 15 -6.93 -12.16 -5.64
CA GLN A 15 -5.60 -11.75 -5.21
C GLN A 15 -4.48 -12.27 -6.13
N LYS A 16 -4.65 -13.46 -6.72
CA LYS A 16 -3.66 -14.03 -7.66
C LYS A 16 -3.75 -13.37 -9.04
N ASN A 17 -4.96 -13.13 -9.50
CA ASN A 17 -5.23 -12.56 -10.81
C ASN A 17 -6.52 -11.74 -10.81
N SER A 18 -6.37 -10.42 -10.61
CA SER A 18 -7.50 -9.48 -10.64
C SER A 18 -8.12 -9.28 -12.02
N LYS A 19 -7.46 -9.75 -13.10
CA LYS A 19 -7.96 -9.70 -14.48
C LYS A 19 -8.74 -10.95 -14.89
N ILE A 20 -8.92 -11.91 -14.00
CA ILE A 20 -9.71 -13.13 -14.30
C ILE A 20 -11.13 -12.74 -14.70
N THR A 21 -11.64 -13.34 -15.77
CA THR A 21 -13.03 -13.10 -16.17
C THR A 21 -14.01 -13.74 -15.19
N ASN A 22 -15.22 -13.17 -15.09
CA ASN A 22 -16.25 -13.75 -14.22
C ASN A 22 -16.60 -15.20 -14.60
N VAL A 23 -16.52 -15.54 -15.88
CA VAL A 23 -16.73 -16.90 -16.38
C VAL A 23 -15.62 -17.85 -15.90
N GLU A 24 -14.38 -17.45 -15.98
CA GLU A 24 -13.25 -18.25 -15.48
C GLU A 24 -13.28 -18.39 -13.96
N LEU A 25 -13.51 -17.29 -13.24
CA LEU A 25 -13.67 -17.30 -11.79
C LEU A 25 -14.78 -18.25 -11.36
N SER A 26 -15.94 -18.19 -12.01
CA SER A 26 -17.08 -19.06 -11.69
C SER A 26 -16.74 -20.56 -11.81
N LYS A 27 -15.97 -20.94 -12.84
CA LYS A 27 -15.49 -22.32 -13.02
C LYS A 27 -14.54 -22.74 -11.88
N GLN A 28 -13.62 -21.86 -11.47
CA GLN A 28 -12.65 -22.16 -10.41
C GLN A 28 -13.30 -22.35 -9.04
N ILE A 29 -14.36 -21.57 -8.76
CA ILE A 29 -15.06 -21.67 -7.47
C ILE A 29 -16.22 -22.67 -7.47
N GLY A 30 -16.56 -23.27 -8.64
CA GLY A 30 -17.62 -24.26 -8.77
C GLY A 30 -19.04 -23.68 -8.73
N LEU A 31 -19.23 -22.47 -9.27
CA LEU A 31 -20.52 -21.80 -9.39
C LEU A 31 -20.84 -21.45 -10.86
N SER A 32 -22.08 -21.03 -11.14
CA SER A 32 -22.43 -20.40 -12.40
C SER A 32 -22.06 -18.90 -12.40
N PRO A 33 -21.91 -18.26 -13.59
CA PRO A 33 -21.44 -16.88 -13.68
C PRO A 33 -22.28 -15.83 -12.94
N ALA A 34 -23.61 -15.96 -12.95
CA ALA A 34 -24.50 -14.96 -12.34
C ALA A 34 -24.36 -14.87 -10.81
N PRO A 35 -24.44 -15.98 -10.02
CA PRO A 35 -24.17 -15.93 -8.59
C PRO A 35 -22.73 -15.55 -8.25
N THR A 36 -21.74 -15.88 -9.10
CA THR A 36 -20.36 -15.45 -8.92
C THR A 36 -20.25 -13.93 -8.97
N LEU A 37 -20.82 -13.31 -10.00
CA LEU A 37 -20.84 -11.85 -10.14
C LEU A 37 -21.51 -11.18 -8.93
N GLY A 38 -22.66 -11.69 -8.49
CA GLY A 38 -23.35 -11.16 -7.31
C GLY A 38 -22.51 -11.23 -6.03
N ARG A 39 -21.71 -12.30 -5.86
CA ARG A 39 -20.79 -12.42 -4.72
C ARG A 39 -19.64 -11.43 -4.80
N VAL A 40 -19.01 -11.26 -5.97
CA VAL A 40 -17.94 -10.27 -6.17
C VAL A 40 -18.46 -8.88 -5.85
N GLN A 41 -19.61 -8.47 -6.41
CA GLN A 41 -20.23 -7.18 -6.11
C GLN A 41 -20.54 -6.97 -4.62
N LYS A 42 -20.92 -8.06 -3.91
CA LYS A 42 -21.17 -8.01 -2.47
C LYS A 42 -19.87 -7.83 -1.67
N LEU A 43 -18.77 -8.44 -2.11
CA LEU A 43 -17.44 -8.28 -1.52
C LEU A 43 -16.90 -6.85 -1.74
N GLU A 44 -17.11 -6.28 -2.92
CA GLU A 44 -16.77 -4.89 -3.25
C GLU A 44 -17.59 -3.90 -2.39
N LYS A 45 -18.92 -4.05 -2.37
CA LYS A 45 -19.80 -3.20 -1.55
C LYS A 45 -19.55 -3.33 -0.05
N GLY A 46 -19.06 -4.48 0.40
CA GLY A 46 -18.71 -4.74 1.79
C GLY A 46 -17.31 -4.33 2.17
N ASP A 47 -16.57 -3.68 1.27
CA ASP A 47 -15.20 -3.19 1.42
C ASP A 47 -14.16 -4.30 1.71
N TYR A 48 -14.49 -5.57 1.37
CA TYR A 48 -13.51 -6.66 1.39
C TYR A 48 -12.55 -6.60 0.20
N ILE A 49 -12.99 -6.03 -0.91
CA ILE A 49 -12.19 -5.67 -2.07
C ILE A 49 -12.23 -4.14 -2.18
N GLN A 50 -11.13 -3.50 -1.81
CA GLN A 50 -11.02 -2.03 -1.81
C GLN A 50 -10.75 -1.48 -3.21
N SER A 51 -9.92 -2.21 -4.00
CA SER A 51 -9.49 -1.73 -5.32
C SER A 51 -8.81 -2.83 -6.11
N TYR A 52 -8.60 -2.59 -7.41
CA TYR A 52 -7.85 -3.44 -8.32
C TYR A 52 -6.68 -2.64 -8.91
N HIS A 53 -5.44 -3.08 -8.66
CA HIS A 53 -4.25 -2.38 -9.12
C HIS A 53 -3.34 -3.26 -9.96
N ALA A 54 -2.67 -2.67 -10.94
CA ALA A 54 -1.59 -3.32 -11.64
C ALA A 54 -0.29 -3.21 -10.83
N ALA A 55 0.40 -4.32 -10.61
CA ALA A 55 1.76 -4.30 -10.09
C ALA A 55 2.72 -3.94 -11.24
N VAL A 56 3.32 -2.75 -11.16
CA VAL A 56 4.28 -2.28 -12.16
C VAL A 56 5.72 -2.52 -11.71
N ASN A 57 6.62 -2.69 -12.68
CA ASN A 57 8.05 -2.87 -12.44
C ASN A 57 8.72 -1.49 -12.35
N ALA A 58 8.87 -0.96 -11.13
CA ALA A 58 9.43 0.36 -10.88
C ALA A 58 10.83 0.57 -11.49
N PRO A 59 11.81 -0.35 -11.36
CA PRO A 59 13.10 -0.25 -12.05
C PRO A 59 13.00 -0.07 -13.56
N LEU A 60 12.10 -0.79 -14.25
CA LEU A 60 11.91 -0.64 -15.70
C LEU A 60 11.30 0.71 -16.09
N LEU A 61 10.67 1.39 -15.14
CA LEU A 61 10.14 2.75 -15.30
C LEU A 61 11.15 3.83 -14.88
N GLY A 62 12.41 3.44 -14.60
CA GLY A 62 13.44 4.36 -14.14
C GLY A 62 13.36 4.73 -12.66
N LEU A 63 12.50 4.09 -11.88
CA LEU A 63 12.34 4.31 -10.44
C LEU A 63 13.15 3.26 -9.66
N GLY A 64 14.49 3.41 -9.68
CA GLY A 64 15.43 2.40 -9.17
C GLY A 64 15.85 2.57 -7.71
N PHE A 65 15.53 3.70 -7.07
CA PHE A 65 15.97 3.98 -5.70
C PHE A 65 14.78 3.89 -4.74
N THR A 66 14.94 3.10 -3.68
CA THR A 66 13.94 2.96 -2.61
C THR A 66 14.59 3.25 -1.26
N ALA A 67 13.94 4.06 -0.45
CA ALA A 67 14.31 4.33 0.94
C ALA A 67 13.11 4.18 1.88
N LEU A 68 13.39 3.86 3.13
CA LEU A 68 12.46 3.96 4.24
C LEU A 68 12.92 5.14 5.11
N ILE A 69 12.02 6.08 5.40
CA ILE A 69 12.31 7.19 6.29
C ILE A 69 11.47 7.02 7.54
N GLN A 70 12.13 6.90 8.67
CA GLN A 70 11.49 6.95 9.98
C GLN A 70 11.43 8.40 10.44
N VAL A 71 10.26 8.83 10.93
CA VAL A 71 9.96 10.21 11.30
C VAL A 71 9.44 10.26 12.72
N SER A 72 9.97 11.18 13.52
CA SER A 72 9.36 11.61 14.78
C SER A 72 8.82 13.03 14.63
N LEU A 73 7.60 13.27 15.11
CA LEU A 73 7.01 14.61 15.08
C LEU A 73 7.50 15.45 16.25
N THR A 74 7.63 16.77 16.03
CA THR A 74 7.97 17.75 17.07
C THR A 74 6.93 17.78 18.18
N ARG A 75 5.65 17.56 17.83
CA ARG A 75 4.51 17.53 18.76
C ARG A 75 3.48 16.48 18.31
N GLN A 76 3.05 15.64 19.24
CA GLN A 76 2.01 14.63 19.01
C GLN A 76 0.62 15.19 19.37
N VAL A 77 0.24 16.34 18.81
CA VAL A 77 -1.10 16.91 18.97
C VAL A 77 -1.90 16.73 17.68
N LYS A 78 -3.21 16.61 17.82
CA LYS A 78 -4.10 16.24 16.70
C LYS A 78 -3.89 17.10 15.44
N ASN A 79 -3.74 18.42 15.61
CA ASN A 79 -3.55 19.31 14.45
C ASN A 79 -2.21 19.10 13.75
N ALA A 80 -1.11 18.87 14.50
CA ALA A 80 0.19 18.59 13.92
C ALA A 80 0.18 17.25 13.15
N ILE A 81 -0.46 16.23 13.70
CA ILE A 81 -0.63 14.95 13.03
C ILE A 81 -1.42 15.12 11.71
N SER A 82 -2.55 15.83 11.73
CA SER A 82 -3.35 16.07 10.53
C SER A 82 -2.55 16.82 9.46
N ASN A 83 -1.90 17.92 9.84
CA ASN A 83 -1.07 18.72 8.93
C ASN A 83 0.07 17.88 8.31
N PHE A 84 0.74 17.06 9.11
CA PHE A 84 1.77 16.15 8.61
C PHE A 84 1.22 15.18 7.57
N ILE A 85 0.10 14.51 7.88
CA ILE A 85 -0.55 13.57 6.96
C ILE A 85 -0.96 14.26 5.66
N ASP A 86 -1.63 15.41 5.73
CA ASP A 86 -2.06 16.17 4.55
C ASP A 86 -0.87 16.56 3.65
N GLN A 87 0.28 16.93 4.25
CA GLN A 87 1.47 17.28 3.50
C GLN A 87 2.11 16.07 2.81
N ILE A 88 2.28 14.93 3.52
CA ILE A 88 2.87 13.73 2.92
C ILE A 88 1.97 13.09 1.86
N GLU A 89 0.63 13.20 1.96
CA GLU A 89 -0.30 12.73 0.94
C GLU A 89 -0.15 13.48 -0.38
N SER A 90 0.33 14.72 -0.35
CA SER A 90 0.60 15.54 -1.55
C SER A 90 1.91 15.19 -2.27
N ILE A 91 2.73 14.31 -1.69
CA ILE A 91 4.06 13.95 -2.21
C ILE A 91 4.00 12.59 -2.88
N ASP A 92 3.93 12.56 -4.21
CA ASP A 92 3.78 11.33 -5.02
C ASP A 92 4.90 10.30 -4.82
N GLU A 93 6.10 10.75 -4.45
CA GLU A 93 7.26 9.89 -4.20
C GLU A 93 7.12 9.07 -2.91
N ILE A 94 6.19 9.46 -2.02
CA ILE A 94 5.84 8.71 -0.81
C ILE A 94 4.71 7.74 -1.15
N VAL A 95 5.05 6.47 -1.29
CA VAL A 95 4.09 5.44 -1.73
C VAL A 95 3.40 4.69 -0.59
N GLU A 96 3.96 4.75 0.62
CA GLU A 96 3.38 4.14 1.82
C GLU A 96 3.73 5.00 3.05
N CYS A 97 2.80 5.12 3.99
CA CYS A 97 3.00 5.71 5.31
C CYS A 97 2.40 4.80 6.38
N TYR A 98 3.19 4.47 7.38
CA TYR A 98 2.77 3.66 8.52
C TYR A 98 2.97 4.44 9.82
N GLN A 99 1.97 4.45 10.69
CA GLN A 99 2.15 4.87 12.07
C GLN A 99 2.79 3.72 12.85
N LEU A 100 3.79 4.05 13.65
CA LEU A 100 4.58 3.07 14.41
C LEU A 100 4.38 3.22 15.91
N THR A 101 4.72 2.17 16.62
CA THR A 101 5.01 2.21 18.06
C THR A 101 6.53 2.11 18.24
N GLY A 102 7.12 2.83 19.19
CA GLY A 102 8.56 2.84 19.47
C GLY A 102 9.16 4.24 19.39
N ASP A 103 10.43 4.33 18.97
CA ASP A 103 11.20 5.58 18.99
C ASP A 103 10.81 6.57 17.90
N PHE A 104 10.18 6.09 16.84
CA PHE A 104 9.67 6.90 15.73
C PHE A 104 8.16 6.79 15.61
N ASP A 105 7.50 7.88 15.22
CA ASP A 105 6.04 7.94 15.09
C ASP A 105 5.54 7.36 13.77
N TYR A 106 6.30 7.57 12.68
CA TYR A 106 5.90 7.16 11.32
C TYR A 106 7.06 6.54 10.55
N GLN A 107 6.73 5.66 9.60
CA GLN A 107 7.63 5.19 8.57
C GLN A 107 7.04 5.48 7.20
N LEU A 108 7.79 6.20 6.39
CA LEU A 108 7.49 6.52 5.00
C LEU A 108 8.30 5.59 4.10
N LYS A 109 7.67 5.09 3.04
CA LYS A 109 8.37 4.40 1.96
C LYS A 109 8.42 5.29 0.75
N ILE A 110 9.63 5.54 0.29
CA ILE A 110 9.96 6.43 -0.81
C ILE A 110 10.45 5.64 -2.00
N ILE A 111 9.95 5.96 -3.17
CA ILE A 111 10.44 5.43 -4.44
C ILE A 111 10.74 6.60 -5.37
N VAL A 112 11.99 6.72 -5.78
CA VAL A 112 12.47 7.76 -6.68
C VAL A 112 13.41 7.18 -7.73
N LYS A 113 13.84 7.99 -8.67
CA LYS A 113 14.72 7.60 -9.74
C LYS A 113 16.11 7.20 -9.25
N ASP A 114 16.75 8.06 -8.46
CA ASP A 114 18.14 7.97 -8.06
C ASP A 114 18.42 8.76 -6.76
N ILE A 115 19.66 8.75 -6.30
CA ILE A 115 20.10 9.48 -5.10
C ILE A 115 19.93 10.99 -5.22
N PRO A 116 20.27 11.66 -6.34
CA PRO A 116 20.00 13.08 -6.50
C PRO A 116 18.49 13.43 -6.39
N ALA A 117 17.60 12.62 -6.95
CA ALA A 117 16.16 12.82 -6.81
C ALA A 117 15.70 12.63 -5.35
N PHE A 118 16.32 11.68 -4.62
CA PHE A 118 16.07 11.49 -3.21
C PHE A 118 16.54 12.67 -2.37
N ASP A 119 17.75 13.19 -2.62
CA ASP A 119 18.28 14.36 -1.93
C ASP A 119 17.39 15.60 -2.14
N HIS A 120 16.93 15.81 -3.38
CA HIS A 120 15.97 16.87 -3.70
C HIS A 120 14.65 16.73 -2.92
N LEU A 121 14.12 15.51 -2.82
CA LEU A 121 12.91 15.23 -2.05
C LEU A 121 13.10 15.60 -0.56
N ILE A 122 14.23 15.23 0.03
CA ILE A 122 14.53 15.55 1.42
C ILE A 122 14.62 17.07 1.61
N SER A 123 15.46 17.74 0.80
CA SER A 123 15.78 19.16 0.99
C SER A 123 14.62 20.08 0.64
N GLU A 124 13.87 19.80 -0.42
CA GLU A 124 12.86 20.71 -0.96
C GLU A 124 11.42 20.37 -0.57
N LYS A 125 11.19 19.17 0.00
CA LYS A 125 9.85 18.77 0.41
C LYS A 125 9.80 18.38 1.89
N LEU A 126 10.49 17.32 2.30
CA LEU A 126 10.35 16.79 3.66
C LEU A 126 10.92 17.71 4.74
N SER A 127 12.06 18.38 4.48
CA SER A 127 12.66 19.32 5.43
C SER A 127 11.87 20.62 5.63
N LEU A 128 10.88 20.88 4.75
CA LEU A 128 9.99 22.03 4.88
C LEU A 128 8.75 21.74 5.73
N ILE A 129 8.53 20.48 6.10
CA ILE A 129 7.40 20.08 6.95
C ILE A 129 7.76 20.41 8.41
N GLU A 130 7.17 21.46 8.95
CA GLU A 130 7.46 21.97 10.30
C GLU A 130 7.16 20.96 11.41
N GLU A 131 6.24 20.05 11.17
CA GLU A 131 5.85 19.00 12.11
C GLU A 131 6.95 17.94 12.30
N ILE A 132 7.86 17.78 11.35
CA ILE A 132 8.96 16.81 11.44
C ILE A 132 10.04 17.29 12.41
N GLY A 133 10.26 16.53 13.48
CA GLY A 133 11.32 16.81 14.46
C GLY A 133 12.62 16.07 14.14
N GLN A 134 12.53 14.81 13.79
CA GLN A 134 13.68 13.95 13.48
C GLN A 134 13.35 13.01 12.32
N MET A 135 14.34 12.79 11.47
CA MET A 135 14.27 11.79 10.40
C MET A 135 15.47 10.85 10.46
N GLN A 136 15.22 9.56 10.21
CA GLN A 136 16.26 8.56 9.98
C GLN A 136 16.02 7.87 8.65
N THR A 137 16.98 7.91 7.75
CA THR A 137 16.89 7.27 6.43
C THR A 137 17.52 5.89 6.45
N LEU A 138 16.81 4.91 5.91
CA LEU A 138 17.25 3.55 5.70
C LEU A 138 17.18 3.26 4.20
N VAL A 139 18.32 3.15 3.52
CA VAL A 139 18.35 2.81 2.09
C VAL A 139 18.07 1.34 1.90
N VAL A 140 17.12 0.99 1.05
CA VAL A 140 16.77 -0.40 0.73
C VAL A 140 17.77 -0.94 -0.28
N LEU A 141 18.68 -1.79 0.16
CA LEU A 141 19.68 -2.44 -0.72
C LEU A 141 19.03 -3.46 -1.66
N SER A 142 18.04 -4.19 -1.20
CA SER A 142 17.29 -5.15 -2.01
C SER A 142 15.97 -5.55 -1.34
N GLN A 143 14.94 -5.76 -2.14
CA GLN A 143 13.67 -6.33 -1.68
C GLN A 143 13.70 -7.85 -1.85
N LYS A 144 13.78 -8.60 -0.75
CA LYS A 144 13.88 -10.08 -0.79
C LYS A 144 12.54 -10.78 -0.97
N LYS A 145 11.45 -10.12 -0.57
CA LYS A 145 10.09 -10.64 -0.73
C LYS A 145 9.12 -9.48 -1.00
N LYS A 146 8.26 -9.66 -1.97
CA LYS A 146 7.09 -8.79 -2.23
C LYS A 146 5.89 -9.69 -2.53
N SER A 147 4.83 -9.55 -1.76
CA SER A 147 3.57 -10.26 -1.99
C SER A 147 2.42 -9.32 -1.68
N PHE A 148 1.43 -9.31 -2.56
CA PHE A 148 0.15 -8.64 -2.33
C PHE A 148 -0.94 -9.61 -1.90
N ILE A 149 -0.59 -10.91 -1.74
CA ILE A 149 -1.52 -11.98 -1.37
C ILE A 149 -1.55 -12.10 0.15
N LEU A 150 -2.68 -11.77 0.74
CA LEU A 150 -2.94 -11.96 2.17
C LEU A 150 -3.20 -13.44 2.48
N PRO A 151 -2.70 -13.96 3.60
CA PRO A 151 -2.95 -15.34 4.04
C PRO A 151 -4.36 -15.46 4.61
N LEU A 152 -5.32 -15.91 3.80
CA LEU A 152 -6.73 -16.03 4.19
C LEU A 152 -7.05 -17.35 4.92
N ASP A 153 -6.05 -18.15 5.27
CA ASP A 153 -6.24 -19.47 5.91
C ASP A 153 -6.29 -19.42 7.45
N TYR A 154 -6.19 -18.24 8.04
CA TYR A 154 -6.22 -18.02 9.49
C TYR A 154 -7.61 -17.66 10.06
N GLN A 155 -8.69 -17.96 9.30
CA GLN A 155 -10.06 -17.71 9.76
C GLN A 155 -10.73 -18.98 10.24
#